data_8322875e29f3db265c96d98b5f555b4d
#
_entry.id   8322875e29f3db265c96d98b5f555b4d
#
_cell.length_a   1.000
_cell.length_b   1.000
_cell.length_c   1.000
_cell.angle_alpha   90.00
_cell.angle_beta   90.00
_cell.angle_gamma   90.00
#
_symmetry.space_group_name_H-M   'P 1'
#
loop_
_entity.id
_entity.type
_entity.pdbx_description
1 polymer ?
#
loop_
_entity_poly.entity_id
_entity_poly.type
_entity_poly.pdbx_seq_one_letter_code
_entity_poly.pdbx_strand_id
1 'polypeptide(L)'
;MKIQILCVGKVKEKFYRDAISEFEKRLSRYCKLEILEVADEQTPEEASDALKEQIKSKEGARLLAKIKPDAFVVTLEILGKKMNSEEFSSFMERAAVQHKGQLVFIIGGSLGLSKEVCERSDAAISFSDMTFPHQLMRVILCEQIYRGFRILNNEPYHK
;
A
#
# COMPACT_ATOMS: atom_id res chain seq x y z
N MET A 1 -4.67 -0.41 16.41
CA MET A 1 -4.04 0.13 15.18
C MET A 1 -5.07 0.18 14.05
N LYS A 2 -5.13 1.27 13.32
CA LYS A 2 -5.90 1.40 12.09
C LYS A 2 -4.93 1.41 10.91
N ILE A 3 -5.12 0.52 9.94
CA ILE A 3 -4.33 0.45 8.72
C ILE A 3 -5.24 0.71 7.53
N GLN A 4 -4.86 1.64 6.68
CA GLN A 4 -5.52 1.87 5.40
C GLN A 4 -4.59 1.49 4.26
N ILE A 5 -5.14 0.86 3.24
CA ILE A 5 -4.44 0.60 1.97
C ILE A 5 -5.20 1.37 0.91
N LEU A 6 -4.57 2.39 0.36
CA LEU A 6 -5.12 3.19 -0.73
C LEU A 6 -4.57 2.70 -2.06
N CYS A 7 -5.44 2.40 -2.98
CA CYS A 7 -5.09 1.79 -4.26
C CYS A 7 -5.74 2.54 -5.42
N VAL A 8 -5.05 2.56 -6.56
CA VAL A 8 -5.61 3.04 -7.83
C VAL A 8 -6.20 1.85 -8.59
N GLY A 9 -7.45 1.99 -9.03
CA GLY A 9 -8.18 0.97 -9.78
C GLY A 9 -8.79 -0.12 -8.93
N LYS A 10 -9.62 -0.95 -9.56
CA LYS A 10 -10.34 -2.07 -8.93
C LYS A 10 -9.60 -3.38 -9.12
N VAL A 11 -9.80 -4.30 -8.19
CA VAL A 11 -9.38 -5.70 -8.35
C VAL A 11 -10.41 -6.41 -9.22
N LYS A 12 -10.01 -6.80 -10.42
CA LYS A 12 -10.88 -7.44 -11.42
C LYS A 12 -10.92 -8.96 -11.27
N GLU A 13 -9.79 -9.57 -10.90
CA GLU A 13 -9.65 -11.01 -10.83
C GLU A 13 -10.22 -11.56 -9.51
N LYS A 14 -11.13 -12.54 -9.61
CA LYS A 14 -11.75 -13.16 -8.45
C LYS A 14 -10.73 -13.78 -7.49
N PHE A 15 -9.69 -14.42 -8.00
CA PHE A 15 -8.66 -15.04 -7.16
C PHE A 15 -7.87 -14.04 -6.33
N TYR A 16 -7.66 -12.82 -6.81
CA TYR A 16 -7.07 -11.74 -6.00
C TYR A 16 -8.04 -11.23 -4.94
N ARG A 17 -9.32 -11.06 -5.29
CA ARG A 17 -10.36 -10.65 -4.32
C ARG A 17 -10.49 -11.67 -3.20
N ASP A 18 -10.49 -12.96 -3.55
CA ASP A 18 -10.60 -14.05 -2.58
C ASP A 18 -9.38 -14.08 -1.64
N ALA A 19 -8.16 -13.89 -2.17
CA ALA A 19 -6.95 -13.81 -1.37
C ALA A 19 -6.95 -12.60 -0.44
N ILE A 20 -7.33 -11.42 -0.92
CA ILE A 20 -7.45 -10.20 -0.11
C ILE A 20 -8.46 -10.42 1.01
N SER A 21 -9.63 -10.93 0.70
CA SER A 21 -10.70 -11.21 1.68
C SER A 21 -10.24 -12.16 2.78
N GLU A 22 -9.46 -13.18 2.45
CA GLU A 22 -8.89 -14.10 3.44
C GLU A 22 -7.94 -13.38 4.39
N PHE A 23 -7.06 -12.51 3.88
CA PHE A 23 -6.17 -11.74 4.74
C PHE A 23 -6.91 -10.67 5.55
N GLU A 24 -7.92 -10.00 5.01
CA GLU A 24 -8.79 -9.10 5.77
C GLU A 24 -9.41 -9.81 6.99
N LYS A 25 -9.92 -11.02 6.77
CA LYS A 25 -10.47 -11.86 7.84
C LYS A 25 -9.42 -12.19 8.90
N ARG A 26 -8.22 -12.62 8.49
CA ARG A 26 -7.13 -12.92 9.43
C ARG A 26 -6.67 -11.68 10.19
N LEU A 27 -6.58 -10.54 9.53
CA LEU A 27 -6.14 -9.27 10.10
C LEU A 27 -7.14 -8.66 11.08
N SER A 28 -8.43 -9.03 10.99
CA SER A 28 -9.48 -8.45 11.84
C SER A 28 -9.23 -8.58 13.34
N ARG A 29 -8.46 -9.60 13.76
CA ARG A 29 -8.09 -9.78 15.18
C ARG A 29 -6.91 -8.91 15.64
N TYR A 30 -6.18 -8.28 14.71
CA TYR A 30 -4.97 -7.50 15.02
C TYR A 30 -5.16 -6.00 14.81
N CYS A 31 -5.89 -5.63 13.78
CA CYS A 31 -6.06 -4.23 13.41
C CYS A 31 -7.41 -3.99 12.73
N LYS A 32 -7.78 -2.71 12.64
CA LYS A 32 -8.85 -2.27 11.75
C LYS A 32 -8.24 -1.99 10.39
N LEU A 33 -8.36 -2.96 9.47
CA LEU A 33 -7.93 -2.78 8.08
C LEU A 33 -9.05 -2.16 7.25
N GLU A 34 -8.71 -1.22 6.40
CA GLU A 34 -9.60 -0.59 5.43
C GLU A 34 -8.87 -0.47 4.09
N ILE A 35 -9.42 -1.09 3.05
CA ILE A 35 -8.89 -0.99 1.69
C ILE A 35 -9.79 -0.07 0.89
N LEU A 36 -9.22 1.02 0.38
CA LEU A 36 -9.94 2.03 -0.40
C LEU A 36 -9.36 2.10 -1.80
N GLU A 37 -10.24 2.01 -2.78
CA GLU A 37 -9.90 2.12 -4.18
C GLU A 37 -10.34 3.48 -4.73
N VAL A 38 -9.46 4.15 -5.46
CA VAL A 38 -9.80 5.34 -6.24
C VAL A 38 -9.84 4.99 -7.72
N ALA A 39 -10.62 5.73 -8.49
CA ALA A 39 -10.72 5.50 -9.92
C ALA A 39 -9.37 5.69 -10.61
N ASP A 40 -9.04 4.79 -11.52
CA ASP A 40 -7.90 4.91 -12.41
C ASP A 40 -8.26 5.73 -13.65
N GLU A 41 -7.22 6.27 -14.29
CA GLU A 41 -7.33 6.91 -15.60
C GLU A 41 -6.89 5.92 -16.68
N GLN A 42 -7.55 5.98 -17.84
CA GLN A 42 -7.10 5.23 -19.01
C GLN A 42 -5.78 5.77 -19.52
N THR A 43 -4.81 4.88 -19.73
CA THR A 43 -3.51 5.22 -20.31
C THR A 43 -3.46 4.69 -21.73
N PRO A 44 -3.41 5.58 -22.76
CA PRO A 44 -3.17 5.17 -24.14
C PRO A 44 -1.80 4.46 -24.26
N GLU A 45 -1.68 3.48 -25.19
CA GLU A 45 -0.42 2.74 -25.39
C GLU A 45 0.74 3.67 -25.76
N GLU A 46 0.47 4.71 -26.54
CA GLU A 46 1.44 5.72 -26.99
C GLU A 46 1.29 7.05 -26.24
N ALA A 47 1.08 6.99 -24.93
CA ALA A 47 0.98 8.21 -24.13
C ALA A 47 2.31 8.96 -24.07
N SER A 48 2.27 10.27 -24.29
CA SER A 48 3.42 11.15 -24.06
C SER A 48 3.81 11.20 -22.57
N ASP A 49 5.04 11.60 -22.29
CA ASP A 49 5.47 11.78 -20.89
C ASP A 49 4.62 12.81 -20.15
N ALA A 50 4.23 13.91 -20.85
CA ALA A 50 3.33 14.92 -20.28
C ALA A 50 1.95 14.33 -19.94
N LEU A 51 1.38 13.49 -20.79
CA LEU A 51 0.10 12.81 -20.52
C LEU A 51 0.22 11.83 -19.36
N LYS A 52 1.30 11.06 -19.29
CA LYS A 52 1.56 10.14 -18.17
C LYS A 52 1.63 10.89 -16.84
N GLU A 53 2.33 12.01 -16.77
CA GLU A 53 2.39 12.85 -15.58
C GLU A 53 1.01 13.41 -15.21
N GLN A 54 0.22 13.83 -16.18
CA GLN A 54 -1.15 14.30 -15.96
C GLN A 54 -2.05 13.20 -15.40
N ILE A 55 -1.95 11.98 -15.92
CA ILE A 55 -2.69 10.81 -15.43
C ILE A 55 -2.30 10.51 -13.97
N LYS A 56 -1.02 10.44 -13.66
CA LYS A 56 -0.53 10.24 -12.30
C LYS A 56 -1.01 11.33 -11.34
N SER A 57 -0.99 12.58 -11.75
CA SER A 57 -1.48 13.70 -10.93
C SER A 57 -2.97 13.61 -10.64
N LYS A 58 -3.79 13.20 -11.59
CA LYS A 58 -5.24 13.00 -11.37
C LYS A 58 -5.52 11.86 -10.39
N GLU A 59 -4.87 10.73 -10.61
CA GLU A 59 -4.97 9.57 -9.69
C GLU A 59 -4.44 9.93 -8.30
N GLY A 60 -3.32 10.65 -8.25
CA GLY A 60 -2.70 11.12 -7.02
C GLY A 60 -3.59 12.08 -6.22
N ALA A 61 -4.27 13.00 -6.88
CA ALA A 61 -5.22 13.90 -6.21
C ALA A 61 -6.37 13.13 -5.53
N ARG A 62 -6.85 12.06 -6.17
CA ARG A 62 -7.89 11.18 -5.60
C ARG A 62 -7.37 10.42 -4.37
N LEU A 63 -6.12 9.95 -4.42
CA LEU A 63 -5.47 9.30 -3.27
C LEU A 63 -5.29 10.28 -2.11
N LEU A 64 -4.73 11.46 -2.38
CA LEU A 64 -4.47 12.48 -1.36
C LEU A 64 -5.74 12.94 -0.65
N ALA A 65 -6.87 13.03 -1.36
CA ALA A 65 -8.16 13.39 -0.78
C ALA A 65 -8.67 12.38 0.28
N LYS A 66 -8.13 11.16 0.32
CA LYS A 66 -8.49 10.13 1.28
C LYS A 66 -7.58 10.08 2.51
N ILE A 67 -6.49 10.84 2.51
CA ILE A 67 -5.48 10.80 3.57
C ILE A 67 -5.77 11.86 4.63
N LYS A 68 -5.81 11.44 5.87
CA LYS A 68 -5.92 12.38 6.99
C LYS A 68 -4.59 13.09 7.24
N PRO A 69 -4.60 14.35 7.69
CA PRO A 69 -3.38 15.12 7.92
C PRO A 69 -2.39 14.47 8.90
N ASP A 70 -2.88 13.78 9.92
CA ASP A 70 -2.11 13.17 10.99
C ASP A 70 -1.72 11.70 10.74
N ALA A 71 -2.08 11.15 9.58
CA ALA A 71 -1.73 9.79 9.21
C ALA A 71 -0.25 9.67 8.80
N PHE A 72 0.39 8.58 9.22
CA PHE A 72 1.70 8.19 8.69
C PHE A 72 1.53 7.49 7.34
N VAL A 73 2.10 8.07 6.31
CA VAL A 73 1.91 7.64 4.91
C VAL A 73 3.14 6.94 4.38
N VAL A 74 2.94 5.74 3.89
CA VAL A 74 3.98 4.88 3.30
C VAL A 74 3.62 4.60 1.85
N THR A 75 4.47 5.02 0.92
CA THR A 75 4.35 4.67 -0.49
C THR A 75 5.11 3.39 -0.80
N LEU A 76 4.52 2.55 -1.66
CA LEU A 76 5.20 1.40 -2.24
C LEU A 76 5.84 1.83 -3.55
N GLU A 77 7.16 1.83 -3.58
CA GLU A 77 7.95 2.28 -4.73
C GLU A 77 9.14 1.35 -4.96
N ILE A 78 9.48 1.09 -6.23
CA ILE A 78 10.63 0.23 -6.57
C ILE A 78 11.93 0.79 -5.96
N LEU A 79 12.11 2.10 -5.99
CA LEU A 79 13.29 2.79 -5.45
C LEU A 79 13.19 3.11 -3.95
N GLY A 80 12.15 2.62 -3.28
CA GLY A 80 12.00 2.77 -1.84
C GLY A 80 13.01 1.92 -1.04
N LYS A 81 12.96 2.06 0.27
CA LYS A 81 13.82 1.29 1.18
C LYS A 81 13.39 -0.18 1.18
N LYS A 82 14.32 -1.09 0.92
CA LYS A 82 14.11 -2.53 1.04
C LYS A 82 14.19 -2.94 2.50
N MET A 83 13.35 -3.90 2.87
CA MET A 83 13.26 -4.47 4.21
C MET A 83 12.97 -5.95 4.11
N ASN A 84 13.49 -6.73 5.06
CA ASN A 84 13.00 -8.07 5.30
C ASN A 84 11.71 -8.03 6.15
N SER A 85 11.06 -9.18 6.34
CA SER A 85 9.77 -9.23 7.05
C SER A 85 9.85 -8.82 8.52
N GLU A 86 10.95 -9.09 9.20
CA GLU A 86 11.18 -8.69 10.59
C GLU A 86 11.40 -7.18 10.71
N GLU A 87 12.18 -6.60 9.79
CA GLU A 87 12.37 -5.15 9.69
C GLU A 87 11.06 -4.42 9.38
N PHE A 88 10.24 -4.98 8.47
CA PHE A 88 8.92 -4.46 8.15
C PHE A 88 7.98 -4.51 9.37
N SER A 89 7.98 -5.61 10.11
CA SER A 89 7.23 -5.76 11.36
C SER A 89 7.59 -4.65 12.37
N SER A 90 8.88 -4.48 12.63
CA SER A 90 9.39 -3.43 13.52
C SER A 90 9.09 -2.01 13.02
N PHE A 91 9.11 -1.81 11.71
CA PHE A 91 8.74 -0.55 11.07
C PHE A 91 7.26 -0.20 11.34
N MET A 92 6.35 -1.16 11.14
CA MET A 92 4.93 -0.95 11.40
C MET A 92 4.66 -0.60 12.88
N GLU A 93 5.32 -1.28 13.81
CA GLU A 93 5.17 -1.02 15.24
C GLU A 93 5.60 0.42 15.59
N ARG A 94 6.79 0.83 15.14
CA ARG A 94 7.29 2.19 15.38
C ARG A 94 6.38 3.26 14.79
N ALA A 95 5.94 3.07 13.54
CA ALA A 95 5.03 3.99 12.88
C ALA A 95 3.70 4.13 13.64
N ALA A 96 3.15 3.02 14.13
CA ALA A 96 1.91 3.00 14.90
C ALA A 96 2.03 3.75 16.23
N VAL A 97 3.14 3.57 16.93
CA VAL A 97 3.39 4.26 18.22
C VAL A 97 3.51 5.78 18.01
N GLN A 98 4.26 6.20 16.99
CA GLN A 98 4.53 7.61 16.73
C GLN A 98 3.31 8.38 16.19
N HIS A 99 2.40 7.71 15.48
CA HIS A 99 1.29 8.33 14.75
C HIS A 99 -0.09 7.87 15.23
N LYS A 100 -0.25 7.66 16.52
CA LYS A 100 -1.53 7.29 17.17
C LYS A 100 -2.22 6.08 16.50
N GLY A 101 -1.44 5.17 15.95
CA GLY A 101 -1.94 3.96 15.31
C GLY A 101 -2.63 4.17 13.96
N GLN A 102 -2.39 5.27 13.26
CA GLN A 102 -2.92 5.52 11.92
C GLN A 102 -1.83 5.37 10.86
N LEU A 103 -1.86 4.26 10.16
CA LEU A 103 -0.89 3.90 9.12
C LEU A 103 -1.59 3.78 7.78
N VAL A 104 -1.08 4.45 6.76
CA VAL A 104 -1.62 4.44 5.40
C VAL A 104 -0.56 3.93 4.44
N PHE A 105 -0.85 2.86 3.73
CA PHE A 105 -0.04 2.37 2.61
C PHE A 105 -0.67 2.81 1.29
N ILE A 106 0.15 3.23 0.34
CA ILE A 106 -0.31 3.66 -0.99
C ILE A 106 0.31 2.77 -2.06
N ILE A 107 -0.56 2.18 -2.88
CA ILE A 107 -0.18 1.41 -4.08
C ILE A 107 -0.66 2.17 -5.30
N GLY A 108 0.25 2.56 -6.17
CA GLY A 108 -0.04 3.27 -7.41
C GLY A 108 -0.70 2.39 -8.48
N GLY A 109 -1.14 3.03 -9.54
CA GLY A 109 -1.61 2.36 -10.75
C GLY A 109 -0.46 1.91 -11.65
N SER A 110 -0.77 1.63 -12.93
CA SER A 110 0.19 1.12 -13.91
C SER A 110 1.37 2.06 -14.18
N LEU A 111 1.19 3.36 -14.03
CA LEU A 111 2.24 4.37 -14.22
C LEU A 111 3.02 4.71 -12.95
N GLY A 112 2.63 4.17 -11.81
CA GLY A 112 3.20 4.50 -10.52
C GLY A 112 2.51 5.69 -9.85
N LEU A 113 3.22 6.36 -8.94
CA LEU A 113 2.71 7.44 -8.11
C LEU A 113 3.12 8.82 -8.65
N SER A 114 2.28 9.82 -8.42
CA SER A 114 2.61 11.21 -8.73
C SER A 114 3.66 11.76 -7.76
N LYS A 115 4.33 12.83 -8.18
CA LYS A 115 5.28 13.57 -7.34
C LYS A 115 4.62 14.05 -6.04
N GLU A 116 3.41 14.56 -6.13
CA GLU A 116 2.66 15.10 -4.98
C GLU A 116 2.36 14.01 -3.94
N VAL A 117 2.04 12.79 -4.36
CA VAL A 117 1.84 11.66 -3.46
C VAL A 117 3.15 11.26 -2.79
N CYS A 118 4.24 11.19 -3.55
CA CYS A 118 5.57 10.89 -3.01
C CYS A 118 6.03 11.96 -2.02
N GLU A 119 5.81 13.23 -2.29
CA GLU A 119 6.13 14.34 -1.38
C GLU A 119 5.30 14.30 -0.09
N ARG A 120 4.05 13.83 -0.14
CA ARG A 120 3.21 13.65 1.05
C ARG A 120 3.65 12.46 1.90
N SER A 121 4.34 11.49 1.34
CA SER A 121 4.72 10.29 2.08
C SER A 121 5.76 10.57 3.15
N ASP A 122 5.63 9.89 4.28
CA ASP A 122 6.58 9.92 5.38
C ASP A 122 7.68 8.87 5.20
N ALA A 123 7.39 7.84 4.41
CA ALA A 123 8.34 6.80 4.05
C ALA A 123 7.99 6.18 2.69
N ALA A 124 9.03 5.72 1.98
CA ALA A 124 8.89 4.93 0.76
C ALA A 124 9.55 3.56 0.98
N ILE A 125 8.84 2.49 0.73
CA ILE A 125 9.35 1.12 0.87
C ILE A 125 9.29 0.37 -0.46
N SER A 126 10.24 -0.54 -0.66
CA SER A 126 10.30 -1.43 -1.83
C SER A 126 10.21 -2.88 -1.41
N PHE A 127 9.29 -3.61 -2.02
CA PHE A 127 9.18 -5.05 -1.84
C PHE A 127 10.16 -5.83 -2.73
N SER A 128 10.60 -5.24 -3.85
CA SER A 128 11.52 -5.86 -4.81
C SER A 128 11.95 -4.86 -5.86
N ASP A 129 13.08 -5.14 -6.53
CA ASP A 129 13.47 -4.46 -7.77
C ASP A 129 12.59 -4.89 -8.96
N MET A 130 11.85 -6.00 -8.82
CA MET A 130 10.90 -6.46 -9.82
C MET A 130 9.59 -5.70 -9.74
N THR A 131 8.95 -5.51 -10.88
CA THR A 131 7.61 -4.96 -10.97
C THR A 131 6.57 -6.08 -10.83
N PHE A 132 5.62 -5.89 -9.93
CA PHE A 132 4.48 -6.78 -9.78
C PHE A 132 3.20 -6.11 -10.28
N PRO A 133 2.21 -6.87 -10.79
CA PRO A 133 0.88 -6.33 -11.04
C PRO A 133 0.35 -5.66 -9.76
N HIS A 134 -0.22 -4.46 -9.88
CA HIS A 134 -0.71 -3.73 -8.71
C HIS A 134 -1.80 -4.47 -7.92
N GLN A 135 -2.59 -5.32 -8.57
CA GLN A 135 -3.59 -6.16 -7.89
C GLN A 135 -2.93 -7.25 -7.03
N LEU A 136 -1.87 -7.91 -7.55
CA LEU A 136 -1.07 -8.87 -6.79
C LEU A 136 -0.34 -8.20 -5.62
N MET A 137 0.14 -6.98 -5.82
CA MET A 137 0.84 -6.22 -4.78
C MET A 137 -0.05 -6.00 -3.56
N ARG A 138 -1.36 -5.82 -3.73
CA ARG A 138 -2.31 -5.71 -2.62
C ARG A 138 -2.34 -6.98 -1.77
N VAL A 139 -2.33 -8.14 -2.41
CA VAL A 139 -2.28 -9.45 -1.72
C VAL A 139 -0.98 -9.59 -0.95
N ILE A 140 0.15 -9.27 -1.60
CA ILE A 140 1.49 -9.34 -0.98
C ILE A 140 1.56 -8.42 0.24
N LEU A 141 1.06 -7.19 0.12
CA LEU A 141 1.05 -6.24 1.24
C LEU A 141 0.19 -6.73 2.40
N CYS A 142 -1.03 -7.21 2.12
CA CYS A 142 -1.90 -7.78 3.16
C CYS A 142 -1.24 -8.97 3.86
N GLU A 143 -0.57 -9.84 3.12
CA GLU A 143 0.17 -10.98 3.68
C GLU A 143 1.31 -10.50 4.58
N GLN A 144 2.11 -9.52 4.14
CA GLN A 144 3.22 -9.01 4.95
C GLN A 144 2.74 -8.24 6.18
N ILE A 145 1.65 -7.53 6.12
CA ILE A 145 1.02 -6.92 7.31
C ILE A 145 0.59 -8.01 8.29
N TYR A 146 -0.05 -9.08 7.82
CA TYR A 146 -0.43 -10.20 8.65
C TYR A 146 0.78 -10.89 9.28
N ARG A 147 1.80 -11.20 8.48
CA ARG A 147 3.09 -11.75 8.94
C ARG A 147 3.73 -10.85 10.00
N GLY A 148 3.72 -9.55 9.79
CA GLY A 148 4.24 -8.57 10.74
C GLY A 148 3.57 -8.66 12.11
N PHE A 149 2.24 -8.76 12.16
CA PHE A 149 1.52 -8.95 13.43
C PHE A 149 1.83 -10.29 14.09
N ARG A 150 2.00 -11.36 13.30
CA ARG A 150 2.40 -12.68 13.83
C ARG A 150 3.79 -12.60 14.49
N ILE A 151 4.73 -11.90 13.87
CA ILE A 151 6.07 -11.66 14.43
C ILE A 151 5.97 -10.86 15.74
N LEU A 152 5.26 -9.73 15.73
CA LEU A 152 5.11 -8.84 16.90
C LEU A 152 4.49 -9.55 18.10
N ASN A 153 3.60 -10.49 17.87
CA ASN A 153 2.93 -11.25 18.94
C ASN A 153 3.62 -12.57 19.26
N ASN A 154 4.81 -12.84 18.72
CA ASN A 154 5.54 -14.09 18.89
C ASN A 154 4.69 -15.34 18.54
N GLU A 155 3.84 -15.21 17.53
CA GLU A 155 2.98 -16.29 17.07
C GLU A 155 3.61 -17.05 15.90
N PRO A 156 3.42 -18.37 15.80
CA PRO A 156 4.03 -19.18 14.74
C PRO A 156 3.41 -18.87 13.38
N TYR A 157 4.18 -18.39 12.44
CA TYR A 157 3.85 -18.16 11.03
C TYR A 157 5.12 -17.89 10.22
N HIS A 158 5.91 -16.94 10.68
CA HIS A 158 7.21 -16.63 10.08
C HIS A 158 8.24 -17.69 10.52
N LYS A 159 9.03 -18.18 9.57
CA LYS A 159 10.06 -19.21 9.80
C LYS A 159 11.41 -18.74 9.28
#